data_407b4e7c755b92e74621397f2ded881e
#
_entry.id   407b4e7c755b92e74621397f2ded881e
#
_cell.length_a   1.000
_cell.length_b   1.000
_cell.length_c   1.000
_cell.angle_alpha   90.00
_cell.angle_beta   90.00
_cell.angle_gamma   90.00
#
_symmetry.space_group_name_H-M   'P 1'
#
loop_
_entity.id
_entity.type
_entity.pdbx_description
1 polymer ?
#
loop_
_entity_poly.entity_id
_entity_poly.type
_entity_poly.pdbx_seq_one_letter_code
_entity_poly.pdbx_strand_id
1 'polypeptide(L)'
;PAVRLLRERAHSITPYFELTRDNASFVVEICRCLDGLPLALELAAARLATLTPQQLIGALGDRFSLLARQAGATQRHGSLREAIEWSYELLDPAERELLDCFGVFFGTWSLDAALAVAGGQAKAGATLNGLQSLVQKSLVIVERGPGGLRYRLLESVRAFACARLDAMDRTDQARLLHARYFGRLAATAGEKLLED
;
A
#
# COMPACT_ATOMS: atom_id res chain seq x y z
N PRO A 1 13.00 19.08 -4.63
CA PRO A 1 11.93 18.19 -5.18
C PRO A 1 11.27 17.37 -4.11
N ALA A 2 12.03 16.59 -3.30
CA ALA A 2 11.49 15.68 -2.28
C ALA A 2 10.61 16.36 -1.22
N VAL A 3 11.09 17.45 -0.62
CA VAL A 3 10.33 18.25 0.38
C VAL A 3 9.02 18.78 -0.21
N ARG A 4 9.05 19.21 -1.47
CA ARG A 4 7.86 19.69 -2.16
C ARG A 4 6.84 18.57 -2.34
N LEU A 5 7.28 17.39 -2.78
CA LEU A 5 6.41 16.23 -2.95
C LEU A 5 5.80 15.79 -1.61
N LEU A 6 6.62 15.66 -0.56
CA LEU A 6 6.15 15.31 0.78
C LEU A 6 5.11 16.31 1.28
N ARG A 7 5.37 17.62 1.14
CA ARG A 7 4.42 18.66 1.53
C ARG A 7 3.10 18.57 0.76
N GLU A 8 3.15 18.46 -0.57
CA GLU A 8 1.96 18.39 -1.42
C GLU A 8 1.12 17.16 -1.09
N ARG A 9 1.74 16.01 -0.87
CA ARG A 9 1.06 14.78 -0.48
C ARG A 9 0.50 14.86 0.93
N ALA A 10 1.26 15.35 1.90
CA ALA A 10 0.78 15.55 3.27
C ALA A 10 -0.40 16.52 3.31
N HIS A 11 -0.35 17.63 2.59
CA HIS A 11 -1.44 18.60 2.51
C HIS A 11 -2.70 18.02 1.84
N SER A 12 -2.54 17.15 0.82
CA SER A 12 -3.70 16.49 0.17
C SER A 12 -4.43 15.51 1.09
N ILE A 13 -3.73 14.91 2.05
CA ILE A 13 -4.30 13.96 3.02
C ILE A 13 -4.78 14.70 4.28
N THR A 14 -4.00 15.68 4.71
CA THR A 14 -4.24 16.49 5.91
C THR A 14 -4.17 17.98 5.54
N PRO A 15 -5.31 18.63 5.24
CA PRO A 15 -5.34 20.03 4.79
C PRO A 15 -4.70 21.01 5.78
N TYR A 16 -4.60 20.63 7.05
CA TYR A 16 -3.97 21.45 8.10
C TYR A 16 -2.46 21.27 8.21
N PHE A 17 -1.86 20.38 7.42
CA PHE A 17 -0.42 20.22 7.42
C PHE A 17 0.25 21.38 6.70
N GLU A 18 1.03 22.15 7.44
CA GLU A 18 1.84 23.25 6.92
C GLU A 18 3.31 23.03 7.23
N LEU A 19 4.15 23.40 6.27
CA LEU A 19 5.60 23.46 6.46
C LEU A 19 5.94 24.80 7.18
N THR A 20 6.36 24.69 8.43
CA THR A 20 6.73 25.81 9.29
C THR A 20 8.23 25.83 9.55
N ARG A 21 8.75 26.92 10.12
CA ARG A 21 10.15 26.98 10.55
C ARG A 21 10.49 25.92 11.59
N ASP A 22 9.54 25.59 12.45
CA ASP A 22 9.73 24.68 13.58
C ASP A 22 9.79 23.19 13.12
N ASN A 23 9.09 22.84 12.03
CA ASN A 23 9.06 21.47 11.52
C ASN A 23 9.93 21.24 10.27
N ALA A 24 10.46 22.30 9.65
CA ALA A 24 11.21 22.19 8.40
C ALA A 24 12.45 21.29 8.50
N SER A 25 13.17 21.32 9.63
CA SER A 25 14.34 20.46 9.86
C SER A 25 13.97 18.99 9.83
N PHE A 26 12.89 18.61 10.53
CA PHE A 26 12.39 17.24 10.55
C PHE A 26 11.90 16.77 9.19
N VAL A 27 11.19 17.63 8.44
CA VAL A 27 10.72 17.33 7.08
C VAL A 27 11.89 17.08 6.13
N VAL A 28 12.96 17.86 6.21
CA VAL A 28 14.17 17.64 5.42
C VAL A 28 14.84 16.32 5.80
N GLU A 29 14.89 16.01 7.09
CA GLU A 29 15.49 14.77 7.58
C GLU A 29 14.68 13.53 7.17
N ILE A 30 13.35 13.57 7.22
CA ILE A 30 12.47 12.53 6.66
C ILE A 30 12.81 12.28 5.18
N CYS A 31 12.92 13.36 4.39
CA CYS A 31 13.28 13.25 2.98
C CYS A 31 14.66 12.61 2.75
N ARG A 32 15.62 12.86 3.64
CA ARG A 32 16.96 12.25 3.57
C ARG A 32 16.93 10.78 3.95
N CYS A 33 16.26 10.43 5.05
CA CYS A 33 16.11 9.05 5.49
C CYS A 33 15.45 8.16 4.44
N LEU A 34 14.55 8.73 3.64
CA LEU A 34 13.83 8.04 2.58
C LEU A 34 14.47 8.19 1.18
N ASP A 35 15.72 8.67 1.11
CA ASP A 35 16.49 8.90 -0.14
C ASP A 35 15.73 9.70 -1.21
N GLY A 36 14.71 10.48 -0.80
CA GLY A 36 13.84 11.20 -1.71
C GLY A 36 12.99 10.33 -2.64
N LEU A 37 12.85 9.04 -2.36
CA LEU A 37 12.09 8.10 -3.16
C LEU A 37 10.59 8.45 -3.13
N PRO A 38 9.94 8.66 -4.29
CA PRO A 38 8.55 9.14 -4.34
C PRO A 38 7.58 8.29 -3.53
N LEU A 39 7.60 6.97 -3.68
CA LEU A 39 6.71 6.08 -2.93
C LEU A 39 6.98 6.15 -1.42
N ALA A 40 8.23 6.15 -0.99
CA ALA A 40 8.58 6.26 0.42
C ALA A 40 8.09 7.60 1.02
N LEU A 41 8.18 8.68 0.26
CA LEU A 41 7.65 10.00 0.64
C LEU A 41 6.11 10.02 0.71
N GLU A 42 5.42 9.32 -0.20
CA GLU A 42 3.96 9.18 -0.16
C GLU A 42 3.50 8.38 1.06
N LEU A 43 4.17 7.28 1.38
CA LEU A 43 3.91 6.49 2.57
C LEU A 43 4.16 7.30 3.85
N ALA A 44 5.24 8.09 3.88
CA ALA A 44 5.54 8.99 4.99
C ALA A 44 4.50 10.11 5.13
N ALA A 45 4.08 10.71 4.00
CA ALA A 45 3.03 11.73 3.98
C ALA A 45 1.70 11.23 4.57
N ALA A 46 1.31 10.00 4.26
CA ALA A 46 0.11 9.39 4.83
C ALA A 46 0.19 9.28 6.37
N ARG A 47 1.39 9.09 6.92
CA ARG A 47 1.60 9.01 8.38
C ARG A 47 1.57 10.38 9.08
N LEU A 48 1.84 11.45 8.36
CA LEU A 48 1.70 12.81 8.90
C LEU A 48 0.24 13.20 9.21
N ALA A 49 -0.73 12.38 8.80
CA ALA A 49 -2.11 12.51 9.26
C ALA A 49 -2.29 12.15 10.76
N THR A 50 -1.41 11.32 11.31
CA THR A 50 -1.51 10.81 12.69
C THR A 50 -0.27 11.06 13.53
N LEU A 51 0.84 11.41 12.92
CA LEU A 51 2.13 11.68 13.59
C LEU A 51 2.62 13.07 13.25
N THR A 52 3.28 13.73 14.21
CA THR A 52 4.05 14.94 13.91
C THR A 52 5.33 14.58 13.13
N PRO A 53 5.93 15.51 12.36
CA PRO A 53 7.20 15.27 11.68
C PRO A 53 8.31 14.80 12.63
N GLN A 54 8.35 15.31 13.86
CA GLN A 54 9.31 14.89 14.89
C GLN A 54 9.07 13.44 15.34
N GLN A 55 7.82 13.05 15.57
CA GLN A 55 7.46 11.66 15.91
C GLN A 55 7.76 10.70 14.77
N LEU A 56 7.51 11.14 13.54
CA LEU A 56 7.79 10.35 12.34
C LEU A 56 9.29 10.08 12.19
N ILE A 57 10.15 11.09 12.38
CA ILE A 57 11.60 10.89 12.29
C ILE A 57 12.11 10.00 13.42
N GLY A 58 11.55 10.09 14.62
CA GLY A 58 11.87 9.17 15.72
C GLY A 58 11.55 7.72 15.36
N ALA A 59 10.37 7.46 14.80
CA ALA A 59 9.95 6.14 14.36
C ALA A 59 10.79 5.58 13.18
N LEU A 60 11.27 6.46 12.29
CA LEU A 60 12.17 6.11 11.19
C LEU A 60 13.62 5.90 11.69
N GLY A 61 14.10 6.76 12.58
CA GLY A 61 15.51 6.84 12.99
C GLY A 61 16.06 5.58 13.65
N ASP A 62 15.29 4.93 14.50
CA ASP A 62 15.71 3.71 15.20
C ASP A 62 15.89 2.51 14.26
N ARG A 63 15.16 2.46 13.16
CA ARG A 63 15.20 1.36 12.17
C ARG A 63 16.20 1.61 11.06
N PHE A 64 16.20 2.80 10.47
CA PHE A 64 17.10 3.14 9.36
C PHE A 64 18.57 3.30 9.82
N SER A 65 18.84 3.69 11.07
CA SER A 65 20.19 3.79 11.62
C SER A 65 20.86 2.43 11.83
N LEU A 66 20.09 1.39 12.13
CA LEU A 66 20.61 0.03 12.33
C LEU A 66 20.93 -0.65 10.98
N LEU A 67 20.20 -0.36 9.94
CA LEU A 67 20.32 -0.99 8.62
C LEU A 67 21.30 -0.28 7.68
N ALA A 68 21.45 1.04 7.80
CA ALA A 68 22.49 1.80 7.11
C ALA A 68 23.91 1.34 7.45
N ARG A 69 24.08 0.67 8.60
CA ARG A 69 25.36 0.08 9.01
C ARG A 69 25.67 -1.29 8.37
N GLN A 70 24.68 -1.96 7.76
CA GLN A 70 24.83 -3.31 7.18
C GLN A 70 24.76 -3.35 5.65
N ALA A 71 24.34 -2.30 4.96
CA ALA A 71 24.06 -2.31 3.53
C ALA A 71 25.17 -1.63 2.71
N GLY A 72 26.08 -2.43 2.17
CA GLY A 72 26.87 -2.03 1.00
C GLY A 72 26.02 -2.03 -0.26
N ALA A 73 26.16 -1.00 -1.09
CA ALA A 73 25.89 -0.91 -2.53
C ALA A 73 24.47 -1.06 -3.11
N THR A 74 23.41 -1.43 -2.36
CA THR A 74 22.03 -1.51 -2.86
C THR A 74 21.03 -0.60 -2.09
N GLN A 75 21.52 0.53 -1.68
CA GLN A 75 20.86 1.46 -0.73
C GLN A 75 19.42 1.87 -1.11
N ARG A 76 19.14 2.11 -2.41
CA ARG A 76 17.81 2.59 -2.86
C ARG A 76 16.70 1.56 -2.72
N HIS A 77 17.01 0.27 -2.93
CA HIS A 77 16.03 -0.81 -2.79
C HIS A 77 15.79 -1.16 -1.32
N GLY A 78 16.77 -0.96 -0.47
CA GLY A 78 16.68 -1.11 0.97
C GLY A 78 15.67 -0.10 1.54
N SER A 79 15.87 1.19 1.33
CA SER A 79 15.00 2.25 1.85
C SER A 79 13.54 2.13 1.43
N LEU A 80 13.27 1.67 0.18
CA LEU A 80 11.91 1.46 -0.30
C LEU A 80 11.26 0.25 0.38
N ARG A 81 11.95 -0.88 0.46
CA ARG A 81 11.46 -2.08 1.14
C ARG A 81 11.19 -1.80 2.61
N GLU A 82 12.09 -1.10 3.28
CA GLU A 82 11.97 -0.70 4.67
C GLU A 82 10.77 0.24 4.91
N ALA A 83 10.53 1.19 4.00
CA ALA A 83 9.36 2.06 4.07
C ALA A 83 8.04 1.29 3.91
N ILE A 84 7.98 0.29 3.02
CA ILE A 84 6.83 -0.59 2.85
C ILE A 84 6.64 -1.45 4.10
N GLU A 85 7.70 -2.08 4.60
CA GLU A 85 7.67 -2.93 5.78
C GLU A 85 7.24 -2.15 7.03
N TRP A 86 7.79 -0.95 7.24
CA TRP A 86 7.34 -0.07 8.31
C TRP A 86 5.86 0.31 8.17
N SER A 87 5.40 0.66 6.96
CA SER A 87 4.00 0.98 6.72
C SER A 87 3.08 -0.23 6.97
N TYR A 88 3.53 -1.42 6.62
CA TYR A 88 2.84 -2.69 6.87
C TYR A 88 2.73 -3.00 8.38
N GLU A 89 3.78 -2.75 9.16
CA GLU A 89 3.78 -2.98 10.60
C GLU A 89 2.81 -2.08 11.37
N LEU A 90 2.50 -0.91 10.81
CA LEU A 90 1.50 0.02 11.36
C LEU A 90 0.06 -0.32 10.96
N LEU A 91 -0.15 -1.37 10.17
CA LEU A 91 -1.47 -1.92 9.86
C LEU A 91 -1.98 -2.75 11.03
N ASP A 92 -3.29 -2.75 11.23
CA ASP A 92 -3.91 -3.73 12.10
C ASP A 92 -3.88 -5.15 11.49
N PRO A 93 -4.15 -6.21 12.25
CA PRO A 93 -4.09 -7.58 11.76
C PRO A 93 -5.02 -7.85 10.56
N ALA A 94 -6.22 -7.25 10.52
CA ALA A 94 -7.18 -7.44 9.44
C ALA A 94 -6.72 -6.73 8.16
N GLU A 95 -6.16 -5.53 8.28
CA GLU A 95 -5.56 -4.79 7.17
C GLU A 95 -4.36 -5.51 6.57
N ARG A 96 -3.49 -6.11 7.42
CA ARG A 96 -2.35 -6.93 6.96
C ARG A 96 -2.82 -8.13 6.16
N GLU A 97 -3.78 -8.89 6.70
CA GLU A 97 -4.37 -10.04 6.01
C GLU A 97 -4.95 -9.64 4.65
N LEU A 98 -5.63 -8.51 4.60
CA LEU A 98 -6.24 -7.99 3.38
C LEU A 98 -5.19 -7.56 2.34
N LEU A 99 -4.17 -6.81 2.76
CA LEU A 99 -3.09 -6.39 1.87
C LEU A 99 -2.34 -7.59 1.31
N ASP A 100 -2.02 -8.58 2.15
CA ASP A 100 -1.38 -9.82 1.73
C ASP A 100 -2.21 -10.54 0.68
N CYS A 101 -3.52 -10.71 0.91
CA CYS A 101 -4.43 -11.31 -0.06
C CYS A 101 -4.46 -10.57 -1.40
N PHE A 102 -4.34 -9.26 -1.41
CA PHE A 102 -4.32 -8.46 -2.64
C PHE A 102 -3.04 -8.63 -3.45
N GLY A 103 -1.98 -9.20 -2.88
CA GLY A 103 -0.76 -9.55 -3.59
C GLY A 103 -0.97 -10.46 -4.82
N VAL A 104 -2.04 -11.26 -4.83
CA VAL A 104 -2.34 -12.16 -5.97
C VAL A 104 -2.81 -11.44 -7.23
N PHE A 105 -3.26 -10.18 -7.10
CA PHE A 105 -3.70 -9.41 -8.25
C PHE A 105 -2.53 -8.88 -9.07
N PHE A 106 -2.60 -9.08 -10.37
CA PHE A 106 -1.71 -8.44 -11.32
C PHE A 106 -2.48 -7.33 -12.06
N GLY A 107 -1.94 -6.10 -12.03
CA GLY A 107 -2.62 -4.94 -12.63
C GLY A 107 -3.77 -4.41 -11.76
N THR A 108 -4.91 -4.09 -12.38
CA THR A 108 -6.05 -3.50 -11.69
C THR A 108 -7.16 -4.51 -11.43
N TRP A 109 -7.90 -4.34 -10.33
CA TRP A 109 -9.06 -5.17 -9.99
C TRP A 109 -10.28 -4.33 -9.58
N SER A 110 -11.45 -4.94 -9.60
CA SER A 110 -12.71 -4.35 -9.14
C SER A 110 -12.93 -4.61 -7.64
N LEU A 111 -13.89 -3.89 -7.04
CA LEU A 111 -14.32 -4.17 -5.68
C LEU A 111 -14.82 -5.61 -5.51
N ASP A 112 -15.60 -6.11 -6.48
CA ASP A 112 -16.12 -7.49 -6.42
C ASP A 112 -14.99 -8.54 -6.42
N ALA A 113 -13.92 -8.30 -7.17
CA ALA A 113 -12.73 -9.14 -7.15
C ALA A 113 -12.05 -9.09 -5.76
N ALA A 114 -11.90 -7.91 -5.18
CA ALA A 114 -11.35 -7.73 -3.83
C ALA A 114 -12.17 -8.51 -2.79
N LEU A 115 -13.50 -8.37 -2.82
CA LEU A 115 -14.42 -9.10 -1.94
C LEU A 115 -14.28 -10.62 -2.10
N ALA A 116 -14.21 -11.10 -3.34
CA ALA A 116 -14.10 -12.53 -3.61
C ALA A 116 -12.80 -13.14 -3.05
N VAL A 117 -11.68 -12.44 -3.17
CA VAL A 117 -10.37 -12.91 -2.69
C VAL A 117 -10.25 -12.77 -1.16
N ALA A 118 -10.87 -11.74 -0.57
CA ALA A 118 -10.83 -11.49 0.88
C ALA A 118 -11.78 -12.38 1.70
N GLY A 119 -12.49 -13.32 1.09
CA GLY A 119 -13.39 -14.26 1.79
C GLY A 119 -14.89 -14.06 1.53
N GLY A 120 -15.23 -13.30 0.48
CA GLY A 120 -16.59 -13.19 -0.04
C GLY A 120 -17.51 -12.28 0.77
N GLN A 121 -18.82 -12.41 0.54
CA GLN A 121 -19.86 -11.54 1.09
C GLN A 121 -19.93 -11.54 2.63
N ALA A 122 -19.55 -12.63 3.27
CA ALA A 122 -19.56 -12.72 4.72
C ALA A 122 -18.62 -11.72 5.40
N LYS A 123 -17.57 -11.29 4.71
CA LYS A 123 -16.60 -10.30 5.19
C LYS A 123 -16.69 -8.95 4.46
N ALA A 124 -17.76 -8.69 3.69
CA ALA A 124 -17.85 -7.53 2.80
C ALA A 124 -17.64 -6.19 3.51
N GLY A 125 -18.29 -5.98 4.65
CA GLY A 125 -18.13 -4.74 5.41
C GLY A 125 -16.70 -4.53 5.92
N ALA A 126 -16.08 -5.58 6.47
CA ALA A 126 -14.69 -5.50 6.94
C ALA A 126 -13.72 -5.27 5.78
N THR A 127 -13.94 -5.94 4.63
CA THR A 127 -13.12 -5.76 3.43
C THR A 127 -13.22 -4.33 2.87
N LEU A 128 -14.41 -3.74 2.83
CA LEU A 128 -14.62 -2.36 2.41
C LEU A 128 -13.87 -1.37 3.31
N ASN A 129 -14.03 -1.51 4.62
CA ASN A 129 -13.37 -0.64 5.59
C ASN A 129 -11.84 -0.77 5.50
N GLY A 130 -11.33 -2.00 5.43
CA GLY A 130 -9.92 -2.26 5.27
C GLY A 130 -9.35 -1.75 3.95
N LEU A 131 -10.07 -1.94 2.84
CA LEU A 131 -9.68 -1.40 1.53
C LEU A 131 -9.62 0.13 1.56
N GLN A 132 -10.62 0.80 2.14
CA GLN A 132 -10.61 2.25 2.31
C GLN A 132 -9.42 2.71 3.16
N SER A 133 -9.13 2.02 4.24
CA SER A 133 -7.98 2.33 5.09
C SER A 133 -6.65 2.14 4.35
N LEU A 134 -6.48 1.05 3.60
CA LEU A 134 -5.29 0.82 2.78
C LEU A 134 -5.09 1.89 1.69
N VAL A 135 -6.19 2.40 1.12
CA VAL A 135 -6.15 3.53 0.18
C VAL A 135 -5.69 4.81 0.89
N GLN A 136 -6.25 5.13 2.06
CA GLN A 136 -5.85 6.29 2.85
C GLN A 136 -4.37 6.23 3.28
N LYS A 137 -3.86 5.02 3.52
CA LYS A 137 -2.45 4.76 3.86
C LYS A 137 -1.53 4.67 2.64
N SER A 138 -2.03 4.96 1.43
CA SER A 138 -1.28 4.94 0.16
C SER A 138 -0.68 3.58 -0.22
N LEU A 139 -1.19 2.49 0.37
CA LEU A 139 -0.78 1.12 0.04
C LEU A 139 -1.58 0.54 -1.12
N VAL A 140 -2.82 1.02 -1.33
CA VAL A 140 -3.66 0.71 -2.49
C VAL A 140 -3.95 1.99 -3.26
N ILE A 141 -3.84 1.94 -4.58
CA ILE A 141 -4.16 3.06 -5.47
C ILE A 141 -5.55 2.83 -6.06
N VAL A 142 -6.33 3.91 -6.12
CA VAL A 142 -7.64 3.94 -6.78
C VAL A 142 -7.53 4.69 -8.09
N GLU A 143 -8.05 4.07 -9.15
CA GLU A 143 -8.12 4.67 -10.49
C GLU A 143 -9.56 4.61 -10.99
N ARG A 144 -9.93 5.55 -11.85
CA ARG A 144 -11.20 5.49 -12.58
C ARG A 144 -10.97 4.76 -13.90
N GLY A 145 -11.69 3.65 -14.08
CA GLY A 145 -11.62 2.86 -15.30
C GLY A 145 -13.01 2.64 -15.92
N PRO A 146 -13.07 2.00 -17.08
CA PRO A 146 -14.34 1.55 -17.67
C PRO A 146 -15.08 0.68 -16.65
N GLY A 147 -16.32 1.05 -16.36
CA GLY A 147 -17.17 0.29 -15.42
C GLY A 147 -16.99 0.65 -13.95
N GLY A 148 -16.28 1.74 -13.58
CA GLY A 148 -16.22 2.26 -12.23
C GLY A 148 -14.81 2.36 -11.62
N LEU A 149 -14.74 2.28 -10.29
CA LEU A 149 -13.48 2.35 -9.57
C LEU A 149 -12.68 1.05 -9.75
N ARG A 150 -11.40 1.21 -9.99
CA ARG A 150 -10.41 0.12 -10.06
C ARG A 150 -9.35 0.35 -9.01
N TYR A 151 -8.85 -0.72 -8.46
CA TYR A 151 -7.82 -0.72 -7.43
C TYR A 151 -6.57 -1.38 -7.99
N ARG A 152 -5.40 -0.98 -7.51
CA ARG A 152 -4.13 -1.67 -7.80
C ARG A 152 -3.12 -1.46 -6.68
N LEU A 153 -2.16 -2.36 -6.62
CA LEU A 153 -0.93 -2.17 -5.85
C LEU A 153 0.17 -1.62 -6.76
N LEU A 154 1.07 -0.83 -6.19
CA LEU A 154 2.36 -0.62 -6.84
C LEU A 154 3.14 -1.93 -6.85
N GLU A 155 3.96 -2.16 -7.87
CA GLU A 155 4.64 -3.45 -8.04
C GLU A 155 5.53 -3.82 -6.84
N SER A 156 6.19 -2.84 -6.22
CA SER A 156 6.99 -3.05 -5.01
C SER A 156 6.13 -3.48 -3.80
N VAL A 157 4.95 -2.90 -3.63
CA VAL A 157 3.98 -3.28 -2.58
C VAL A 157 3.40 -4.65 -2.88
N ARG A 158 3.07 -4.95 -4.13
CA ARG A 158 2.60 -6.26 -4.58
C ARG A 158 3.62 -7.35 -4.32
N ALA A 159 4.89 -7.12 -4.71
CA ALA A 159 5.97 -8.07 -4.46
C ALA A 159 6.17 -8.35 -2.96
N PHE A 160 6.07 -7.31 -2.13
CA PHE A 160 6.11 -7.45 -0.67
C PHE A 160 4.92 -8.30 -0.16
N ALA A 161 3.69 -8.00 -0.58
CA ALA A 161 2.49 -8.74 -0.19
C ALA A 161 2.56 -10.23 -0.63
N CYS A 162 3.04 -10.52 -1.85
CA CYS A 162 3.29 -11.89 -2.31
C CYS A 162 4.27 -12.63 -1.41
N ALA A 163 5.40 -12.01 -1.08
CA ALA A 163 6.39 -12.62 -0.19
C ALA A 163 5.83 -12.91 1.21
N ARG A 164 4.90 -12.07 1.70
CA ARG A 164 4.17 -12.29 2.96
C ARG A 164 3.22 -13.50 2.86
N LEU A 165 2.45 -13.62 1.77
CA LEU A 165 1.60 -14.77 1.52
C LEU A 165 2.40 -16.07 1.47
N ASP A 166 3.53 -16.07 0.76
CA ASP A 166 4.41 -17.24 0.64
C ASP A 166 4.97 -17.64 2.02
N ALA A 167 5.41 -16.66 2.83
CA ALA A 167 5.92 -16.91 4.17
C ALA A 167 4.86 -17.47 5.14
N MET A 168 3.58 -17.26 4.87
CA MET A 168 2.46 -17.76 5.67
C MET A 168 1.83 -19.05 5.09
N ASP A 169 2.35 -19.59 3.99
CA ASP A 169 1.81 -20.74 3.26
C ASP A 169 0.34 -20.56 2.82
N ARG A 170 -0.02 -19.31 2.46
CA ARG A 170 -1.40 -18.91 2.09
C ARG A 170 -1.57 -18.59 0.61
N THR A 171 -0.49 -18.67 -0.16
CA THR A 171 -0.45 -18.29 -1.59
C THR A 171 -1.42 -19.10 -2.42
N ASP A 172 -1.47 -20.42 -2.24
CA ASP A 172 -2.36 -21.29 -3.01
C ASP A 172 -3.83 -21.04 -2.71
N GLN A 173 -4.18 -20.76 -1.46
CA GLN A 173 -5.55 -20.41 -1.08
C GLN A 173 -5.99 -19.10 -1.76
N ALA A 174 -5.15 -18.06 -1.71
CA ALA A 174 -5.45 -16.77 -2.32
C ALA A 174 -5.56 -16.88 -3.85
N ARG A 175 -4.66 -17.63 -4.49
CA ARG A 175 -4.69 -17.91 -5.93
C ARG A 175 -5.95 -18.69 -6.33
N LEU A 176 -6.37 -19.65 -5.53
CA LEU A 176 -7.59 -20.42 -5.80
C LEU A 176 -8.84 -19.53 -5.77
N LEU A 177 -8.95 -18.64 -4.79
CA LEU A 177 -10.07 -17.68 -4.71
C LEU A 177 -10.07 -16.73 -5.91
N HIS A 178 -8.90 -16.23 -6.28
CA HIS A 178 -8.69 -15.40 -7.47
C HIS A 178 -9.13 -16.15 -8.74
N ALA A 179 -8.61 -17.36 -8.97
CA ALA A 179 -8.94 -18.16 -10.14
C ALA A 179 -10.44 -18.49 -10.22
N ARG A 180 -11.08 -18.81 -9.11
CA ARG A 180 -12.53 -19.06 -9.04
C ARG A 180 -13.36 -17.83 -9.41
N TYR A 181 -12.95 -16.65 -8.99
CA TYR A 181 -13.65 -15.42 -9.34
C TYR A 181 -13.54 -15.11 -10.84
N PHE A 182 -12.32 -15.09 -11.37
CA PHE A 182 -12.10 -14.77 -12.79
C PHE A 182 -12.58 -15.85 -13.73
N GLY A 183 -12.54 -17.13 -13.33
CA GLY A 183 -13.12 -18.21 -14.09
C GLY A 183 -14.64 -18.07 -14.24
N ARG A 184 -15.36 -17.72 -13.17
CA ARG A 184 -16.80 -17.42 -13.25
C ARG A 184 -17.09 -16.21 -14.11
N LEU A 185 -16.30 -15.14 -13.97
CA LEU A 185 -16.47 -13.94 -14.80
C LEU A 185 -16.29 -14.24 -16.28
N ALA A 186 -15.29 -15.05 -16.63
CA ALA A 186 -15.03 -15.47 -18.00
C ALA A 186 -16.17 -16.33 -18.58
N ALA A 187 -16.71 -17.27 -17.79
CA ALA A 187 -17.84 -18.09 -18.19
C ALA A 187 -19.08 -17.24 -18.50
N THR A 188 -19.44 -16.31 -17.61
CA THR A 188 -20.59 -15.41 -17.81
C THR A 188 -20.40 -14.47 -19.02
N ALA A 189 -19.17 -14.02 -19.28
CA ALA A 189 -18.87 -13.21 -20.45
C ALA A 189 -18.97 -14.01 -21.76
N GLY A 190 -18.55 -15.28 -21.72
CA GLY A 190 -18.66 -16.20 -22.87
C GLY A 190 -20.10 -16.53 -23.23
N GLU A 191 -20.98 -16.75 -22.24
CA GLU A 191 -22.41 -16.99 -22.45
C GLU A 191 -23.07 -15.79 -23.16
N LYS A 192 -22.80 -14.57 -22.72
CA LYS A 192 -23.34 -13.35 -23.33
C LYS A 192 -22.90 -13.12 -24.78
N LEU A 193 -21.67 -13.53 -25.12
CA LEU A 193 -21.15 -13.42 -26.48
C LEU A 193 -21.74 -14.45 -27.46
N LEU A 194 -22.34 -15.51 -26.94
CA LEU A 194 -22.99 -16.55 -27.75
C LEU A 194 -24.49 -16.28 -27.93
N GLU A 195 -25.07 -15.34 -27.19
CA GLU A 195 -26.49 -14.93 -27.26
C GLU A 195 -26.72 -13.73 -28.20
N ASP A 196 -25.66 -13.00 -28.59
CA ASP A 196 -25.66 -11.89 -29.57
C ASP A 196 -25.25 -12.39 -30.97
#